data_a2f4ebea5bdb8fd6ade420bd1654bb85
#
_entry.id   a2f4ebea5bdb8fd6ade420bd1654bb85
#
_cell.length_a   1.000
_cell.length_b   1.000
_cell.length_c   1.000
_cell.angle_alpha   90.00
_cell.angle_beta   90.00
_cell.angle_gamma   90.00
#
_symmetry.space_group_name_H-M   'P 1'
#
loop_
_entity.id
_entity.type
_entity.pdbx_description
1 polymer ?
#
loop_
_entity_poly.entity_id
_entity_poly.type
_entity_poly.pdbx_seq_one_letter_code
_entity_poly.pdbx_strand_id
1 'polypeptide(L)'
;ELQFSRENLQATIEELETSNEELQATNEELLASNEELQSTNEELQSVNEELHTVNAEYQSKIIELTELNNDLDNLMASTRIGTLFLDENLAVRRFTPEIRRVLKILDSDIGRPVNHLVHTLVKVDLFALIDEVARSAAEQEREVRTEDGAWLLMRLLPYRVGAGPVSGVVL
;
A
#
# COMPACT_ATOMS: atom_id res chain seq x y z
N GLU A 1 -6.47 -87.67 12.26
CA GLU A 1 -7.05 -86.56 13.06
C GLU A 1 -5.95 -85.71 13.70
N LEU A 2 -4.95 -86.25 14.37
CA LEU A 2 -3.86 -85.54 15.01
C LEU A 2 -2.98 -84.77 13.99
N GLN A 3 -2.75 -85.27 12.80
CA GLN A 3 -1.93 -84.64 11.76
C GLN A 3 -2.65 -83.41 11.15
N PHE A 4 -3.95 -83.54 10.87
CA PHE A 4 -4.80 -82.43 10.38
C PHE A 4 -4.93 -81.31 11.41
N SER A 5 -5.03 -81.65 12.71
CA SER A 5 -5.05 -80.64 13.79
C SER A 5 -3.71 -79.89 13.88
N ARG A 6 -2.60 -80.55 13.63
CA ARG A 6 -1.24 -79.92 13.63
C ARG A 6 -1.04 -79.03 12.46
N GLU A 7 -1.49 -79.38 11.25
CA GLU A 7 -1.44 -78.59 10.06
C GLU A 7 -2.29 -77.29 10.20
N ASN A 8 -3.49 -77.40 10.76
CA ASN A 8 -4.31 -76.22 11.04
C ASN A 8 -3.72 -75.34 12.12
N LEU A 9 -3.11 -75.85 13.16
CA LEU A 9 -2.39 -75.04 14.16
C LEU A 9 -1.22 -74.33 13.55
N GLN A 10 -0.46 -74.97 12.69
CA GLN A 10 0.70 -74.35 11.98
C GLN A 10 0.22 -73.21 11.10
N ALA A 11 -0.83 -73.37 10.30
CA ALA A 11 -1.41 -72.33 9.45
C ALA A 11 -1.92 -71.14 10.29
N THR A 12 -2.56 -71.41 11.44
CA THR A 12 -3.02 -70.30 12.33
C THR A 12 -1.86 -69.54 12.96
N ILE A 13 -0.75 -70.24 13.28
CA ILE A 13 0.47 -69.54 13.77
C ILE A 13 1.05 -68.62 12.69
N GLU A 14 1.17 -69.10 11.46
CA GLU A 14 1.68 -68.35 10.32
C GLU A 14 0.79 -67.11 10.02
N GLU A 15 -0.55 -67.28 10.08
CA GLU A 15 -1.49 -66.14 9.96
C GLU A 15 -1.35 -65.13 11.10
N LEU A 16 -1.15 -65.58 12.33
CA LEU A 16 -0.94 -64.72 13.50
C LEU A 16 0.40 -63.97 13.42
N GLU A 17 1.48 -64.61 12.95
CA GLU A 17 2.77 -63.98 12.73
C GLU A 17 2.66 -62.89 11.67
N THR A 18 2.03 -63.19 10.53
CA THR A 18 1.81 -62.20 9.46
C THR A 18 0.98 -61.01 9.94
N SER A 19 -0.12 -61.29 10.67
CA SER A 19 -0.95 -60.21 11.23
C SER A 19 -0.23 -59.35 12.27
N ASN A 20 0.68 -59.95 13.03
CA ASN A 20 1.49 -59.22 14.00
C ASN A 20 2.55 -58.31 13.31
N GLU A 21 3.18 -58.79 12.21
CA GLU A 21 4.07 -58.00 11.38
C GLU A 21 3.33 -56.81 10.73
N GLU A 22 2.10 -57.04 10.18
CA GLU A 22 1.28 -55.96 9.62
C GLU A 22 0.88 -54.93 10.68
N LEU A 23 0.51 -55.36 11.88
CA LEU A 23 0.21 -54.46 12.99
C LEU A 23 1.42 -53.64 13.42
N GLN A 24 2.60 -54.25 13.44
CA GLN A 24 3.85 -53.54 13.76
C GLN A 24 4.17 -52.49 12.71
N ALA A 25 4.10 -52.82 11.41
CA ALA A 25 4.32 -51.88 10.31
C ALA A 25 3.33 -50.71 10.37
N THR A 26 2.04 -51.02 10.61
CA THR A 26 1.01 -49.94 10.76
C THR A 26 1.30 -49.02 11.95
N ASN A 27 1.80 -49.59 13.05
CA ASN A 27 2.15 -48.80 14.24
C ASN A 27 3.36 -47.88 13.99
N GLU A 28 4.36 -48.38 13.24
CA GLU A 28 5.50 -47.59 12.81
C GLU A 28 5.10 -46.43 11.88
N GLU A 29 4.19 -46.69 10.90
CA GLU A 29 3.64 -45.63 10.02
C GLU A 29 2.85 -44.61 10.83
N LEU A 30 2.06 -45.01 11.81
CA LEU A 30 1.31 -44.11 12.68
C LEU A 30 2.24 -43.22 13.52
N LEU A 31 3.35 -43.78 14.04
CA LEU A 31 4.33 -43.00 14.78
C LEU A 31 5.01 -41.95 13.89
N ALA A 32 5.45 -42.33 12.67
CA ALA A 32 6.03 -41.45 11.71
C ALA A 32 5.07 -40.31 11.29
N SER A 33 3.81 -40.65 11.03
CA SER A 33 2.77 -39.67 10.71
C SER A 33 2.51 -38.68 11.87
N ASN A 34 2.58 -39.16 13.10
CA ASN A 34 2.40 -38.34 14.29
C ASN A 34 3.57 -37.34 14.48
N GLU A 35 4.80 -37.81 14.21
CA GLU A 35 5.99 -36.93 14.22
C GLU A 35 5.91 -35.86 13.13
N GLU A 36 5.45 -36.21 11.92
CA GLU A 36 5.24 -35.26 10.82
C GLU A 36 4.16 -34.21 11.17
N LEU A 37 3.05 -34.65 11.76
CA LEU A 37 2.01 -33.73 12.25
C LEU A 37 2.51 -32.79 13.34
N GLN A 38 3.34 -33.28 14.24
CA GLN A 38 3.94 -32.44 15.29
C GLN A 38 4.87 -31.38 14.66
N SER A 39 5.74 -31.77 13.72
CA SER A 39 6.63 -30.84 13.00
C SER A 39 5.84 -29.78 12.24
N THR A 40 4.77 -30.18 11.54
CA THR A 40 3.90 -29.25 10.82
C THR A 40 3.21 -28.27 11.77
N ASN A 41 2.82 -28.73 12.95
CA ASN A 41 2.19 -27.86 13.95
C ASN A 41 3.17 -26.84 14.53
N GLU A 42 4.42 -27.24 14.76
CA GLU A 42 5.50 -26.34 15.19
C GLU A 42 5.82 -25.28 14.11
N GLU A 43 5.86 -25.68 12.82
CA GLU A 43 6.02 -24.74 11.70
C GLU A 43 4.86 -23.75 11.62
N LEU A 44 3.62 -24.21 11.75
CA LEU A 44 2.43 -23.36 11.75
C LEU A 44 2.45 -22.35 12.90
N GLN A 45 2.90 -22.78 14.06
CA GLN A 45 3.05 -21.86 15.21
C GLN A 45 4.09 -20.79 14.92
N SER A 46 5.25 -21.17 14.36
CA SER A 46 6.31 -20.21 13.98
C SER A 46 5.81 -19.19 12.94
N VAL A 47 5.12 -19.65 11.89
CA VAL A 47 4.53 -18.76 10.88
C VAL A 47 3.50 -17.82 11.48
N ASN A 48 2.70 -18.30 12.44
CA ASN A 48 1.72 -17.45 13.11
C ASN A 48 2.39 -16.36 13.97
N GLU A 49 3.47 -16.69 14.67
CA GLU A 49 4.26 -15.70 15.43
C GLU A 49 4.91 -14.66 14.50
N GLU A 50 5.44 -15.08 13.35
CA GLU A 50 5.95 -14.15 12.33
C GLU A 50 4.85 -13.23 11.79
N LEU A 51 3.68 -13.75 11.49
CA LEU A 51 2.54 -12.95 11.01
C LEU A 51 2.10 -11.92 12.05
N HIS A 52 2.09 -12.27 13.32
CA HIS A 52 1.79 -11.31 14.40
C HIS A 52 2.82 -10.19 14.47
N THR A 53 4.12 -10.53 14.34
CA THR A 53 5.20 -9.55 14.35
C THR A 53 5.10 -8.59 13.17
N VAL A 54 4.94 -9.12 11.96
CA VAL A 54 4.77 -8.34 10.73
C VAL A 54 3.54 -7.43 10.82
N ASN A 55 2.43 -7.94 11.35
CA ASN A 55 1.22 -7.14 11.50
C ASN A 55 1.42 -5.97 12.51
N ALA A 56 2.13 -6.20 13.60
CA ALA A 56 2.48 -5.16 14.56
C ALA A 56 3.39 -4.08 13.93
N GLU A 57 4.37 -4.50 13.11
CA GLU A 57 5.22 -3.57 12.35
C GLU A 57 4.43 -2.71 11.36
N TYR A 58 3.50 -3.33 10.59
CA TYR A 58 2.63 -2.58 9.69
C TYR A 58 1.76 -1.56 10.42
N GLN A 59 1.18 -1.94 11.56
CA GLN A 59 0.39 -1.00 12.36
C GLN A 59 1.23 0.17 12.86
N SER A 60 2.44 -0.08 13.33
CA SER A 60 3.38 0.97 13.75
C SER A 60 3.73 1.91 12.59
N LYS A 61 3.99 1.36 11.40
CA LYS A 61 4.28 2.17 10.20
C LYS A 61 3.08 3.01 9.74
N ILE A 62 1.87 2.50 9.85
CA ILE A 62 0.65 3.27 9.54
C ILE A 62 0.51 4.46 10.48
N ILE A 63 0.76 4.27 11.78
CA ILE A 63 0.72 5.35 12.77
C ILE A 63 1.78 6.41 12.44
N GLU A 64 3.04 6.00 12.23
CA GLU A 64 4.14 6.89 11.88
C GLU A 64 3.84 7.72 10.63
N LEU A 65 3.34 7.07 9.55
CA LEU A 65 2.97 7.75 8.32
C LEU A 65 1.78 8.72 8.52
N THR A 66 0.84 8.37 9.37
CA THR A 66 -0.30 9.23 9.69
C THR A 66 0.14 10.48 10.45
N GLU A 67 1.03 10.34 11.43
CA GLU A 67 1.60 11.46 12.18
C GLU A 67 2.40 12.39 11.25
N LEU A 68 3.28 11.83 10.40
CA LEU A 68 4.05 12.60 9.44
C LEU A 68 3.15 13.37 8.46
N ASN A 69 2.08 12.75 8.01
CA ASN A 69 1.11 13.38 7.11
C ASN A 69 0.37 14.53 7.81
N ASN A 70 -0.03 14.34 9.07
CA ASN A 70 -0.65 15.40 9.87
C ASN A 70 0.30 16.57 10.12
N ASP A 71 1.58 16.30 10.37
CA ASP A 71 2.60 17.33 10.55
C ASP A 71 2.80 18.15 9.27
N LEU A 72 2.85 17.49 8.11
CA LEU A 72 2.91 18.17 6.81
C LEU A 72 1.67 19.04 6.55
N ASP A 73 0.48 18.56 6.88
CA ASP A 73 -0.76 19.33 6.75
C ASP A 73 -0.75 20.57 7.64
N ASN A 74 -0.32 20.42 8.89
CA ASN A 74 -0.18 21.51 9.84
C ASN A 74 0.87 22.56 9.36
N LEU A 75 2.01 22.11 8.86
CA LEU A 75 3.03 23.00 8.30
C LEU A 75 2.47 23.78 7.11
N MET A 76 1.81 23.14 6.17
CA MET A 76 1.21 23.79 5.00
C MET A 76 0.15 24.83 5.42
N ALA A 77 -0.74 24.48 6.33
CA ALA A 77 -1.76 25.37 6.83
C ALA A 77 -1.18 26.59 7.58
N SER A 78 -0.08 26.38 8.33
CA SER A 78 0.57 27.46 9.10
C SER A 78 1.21 28.52 8.22
N THR A 79 1.69 28.17 7.04
CA THR A 79 2.31 29.14 6.09
C THR A 79 1.31 30.09 5.47
N ARG A 80 0.03 29.76 5.47
CA ARG A 80 -1.05 30.50 4.79
C ARG A 80 -0.81 30.70 3.28
N ILE A 81 -0.02 29.83 2.67
CA ILE A 81 0.26 29.84 1.24
C ILE A 81 -0.76 28.96 0.53
N GLY A 82 -1.45 29.52 -0.47
CA GLY A 82 -2.31 28.73 -1.35
C GLY A 82 -1.48 27.81 -2.22
N THR A 83 -1.52 26.51 -1.97
CA THR A 83 -0.74 25.51 -2.70
C THR A 83 -1.66 24.47 -3.33
N LEU A 84 -1.38 24.11 -4.58
CA LEU A 84 -2.04 23.05 -5.31
C LEU A 84 -1.00 22.07 -5.86
N PHE A 85 -1.16 20.79 -5.55
CA PHE A 85 -0.35 19.69 -6.07
C PHE A 85 -1.13 18.96 -7.15
N LEU A 86 -0.53 18.85 -8.32
CA LEU A 86 -1.05 18.10 -9.45
C LEU A 86 -0.19 16.86 -9.69
N ASP A 87 -0.82 15.78 -10.13
CA ASP A 87 -0.13 14.56 -10.54
C ASP A 87 0.40 14.65 -11.98
N GLU A 88 0.94 13.57 -12.52
CA GLU A 88 1.48 13.46 -13.87
C GLU A 88 0.43 13.70 -14.97
N ASN A 89 -0.85 13.48 -14.68
CA ASN A 89 -1.98 13.72 -15.56
C ASN A 89 -2.60 15.13 -15.36
N LEU A 90 -1.95 15.99 -14.54
CA LEU A 90 -2.45 17.28 -14.11
C LEU A 90 -3.80 17.20 -13.39
N ALA A 91 -4.10 16.07 -12.75
CA ALA A 91 -5.24 15.94 -11.86
C ALA A 91 -4.87 16.43 -10.44
N VAL A 92 -5.86 16.99 -9.76
CA VAL A 92 -5.71 17.49 -8.40
C VAL A 92 -5.34 16.36 -7.46
N ARG A 93 -4.16 16.40 -6.86
CA ARG A 93 -3.70 15.42 -5.88
C ARG A 93 -3.96 15.89 -4.45
N ARG A 94 -3.66 17.16 -4.18
CA ARG A 94 -3.79 17.79 -2.86
C ARG A 94 -3.80 19.29 -2.99
N PHE A 95 -4.39 19.97 -2.05
CA PHE A 95 -4.35 21.44 -2.00
C PHE A 95 -4.49 21.95 -0.57
N THR A 96 -4.05 23.21 -0.34
CA THR A 96 -4.29 23.91 0.92
C THR A 96 -5.58 24.73 0.82
N PRO A 97 -6.29 24.99 1.94
CA PRO A 97 -7.52 25.78 1.94
C PRO A 97 -7.36 27.16 1.30
N GLU A 98 -6.19 27.79 1.41
CA GLU A 98 -5.88 29.13 0.91
C GLU A 98 -5.95 29.25 -0.61
N ILE A 99 -5.73 28.15 -1.34
CA ILE A 99 -5.83 28.14 -2.81
C ILE A 99 -7.26 28.42 -3.30
N ARG A 100 -8.27 28.22 -2.45
CA ARG A 100 -9.68 28.52 -2.75
C ARG A 100 -9.94 30.01 -3.07
N ARG A 101 -9.01 30.89 -2.73
CA ARG A 101 -9.04 32.31 -3.13
C ARG A 101 -8.77 32.50 -4.62
N VAL A 102 -8.05 31.57 -5.21
CA VAL A 102 -7.63 31.62 -6.62
C VAL A 102 -8.41 30.64 -7.48
N LEU A 103 -8.67 29.44 -6.96
CA LEU A 103 -9.36 28.37 -7.65
C LEU A 103 -10.67 28.03 -6.93
N LYS A 104 -11.76 27.91 -7.68
CA LYS A 104 -13.03 27.38 -7.14
C LYS A 104 -12.92 25.87 -7.04
N ILE A 105 -12.34 25.39 -5.93
CA ILE A 105 -12.03 23.99 -5.69
C ILE A 105 -12.69 23.48 -4.40
N LEU A 106 -13.20 22.25 -4.44
CA LEU A 106 -13.79 21.53 -3.33
C LEU A 106 -12.98 20.26 -3.05
N ASP A 107 -13.15 19.68 -1.87
CA ASP A 107 -12.48 18.43 -1.50
C ASP A 107 -12.89 17.25 -2.41
N SER A 108 -14.07 17.31 -3.01
CA SER A 108 -14.56 16.35 -4.02
C SER A 108 -13.87 16.46 -5.38
N ASP A 109 -13.07 17.50 -5.63
CA ASP A 109 -12.34 17.69 -6.88
C ASP A 109 -10.97 17.00 -6.87
N ILE A 110 -10.59 16.34 -5.79
CA ILE A 110 -9.39 15.49 -5.76
C ILE A 110 -9.53 14.38 -6.80
N GLY A 111 -8.49 14.20 -7.64
CA GLY A 111 -8.49 13.30 -8.80
C GLY A 111 -9.07 13.90 -10.07
N ARG A 112 -9.63 15.12 -10.02
CA ARG A 112 -10.19 15.81 -11.19
C ARG A 112 -9.09 16.57 -11.95
N PRO A 113 -9.09 16.56 -13.30
CA PRO A 113 -8.16 17.37 -14.10
C PRO A 113 -8.30 18.85 -13.79
N VAL A 114 -7.16 19.55 -13.64
CA VAL A 114 -7.11 20.96 -13.22
C VAL A 114 -7.79 21.90 -14.22
N ASN A 115 -7.76 21.57 -15.50
CA ASN A 115 -8.40 22.35 -16.57
C ASN A 115 -9.95 22.36 -16.51
N HIS A 116 -10.55 21.51 -15.65
CA HIS A 116 -11.98 21.52 -15.37
C HIS A 116 -12.36 22.46 -14.22
N LEU A 117 -11.39 23.09 -13.57
CA LEU A 117 -11.60 24.03 -12.49
C LEU A 117 -11.72 25.48 -13.05
N VAL A 118 -12.32 26.35 -12.26
CA VAL A 118 -12.44 27.77 -12.57
C VAL A 118 -11.49 28.56 -11.66
N HIS A 119 -10.74 29.49 -12.23
CA HIS A 119 -9.86 30.38 -11.46
C HIS A 119 -10.33 31.85 -11.54
N THR A 120 -9.89 32.66 -10.58
CA THR A 120 -10.20 34.08 -10.43
C THR A 120 -9.08 35.01 -10.94
N LEU A 121 -8.06 34.46 -11.61
CA LEU A 121 -6.95 35.26 -12.14
C LEU A 121 -7.36 35.98 -13.41
N VAL A 122 -6.96 37.25 -13.50
CA VAL A 122 -7.28 38.17 -14.62
C VAL A 122 -6.14 38.16 -15.60
N LYS A 123 -6.44 38.01 -16.90
CA LYS A 123 -5.49 38.04 -18.02
C LYS A 123 -4.35 36.99 -17.93
N VAL A 124 -4.60 35.86 -17.30
CA VAL A 124 -3.65 34.78 -17.19
C VAL A 124 -4.31 33.49 -17.69
N ASP A 125 -3.66 32.79 -18.61
CA ASP A 125 -4.01 31.43 -18.96
C ASP A 125 -3.26 30.48 -18.04
N LEU A 126 -3.84 30.21 -16.86
CA LEU A 126 -3.23 29.39 -15.82
C LEU A 126 -2.96 27.97 -16.31
N PHE A 127 -3.88 27.40 -17.08
CA PHE A 127 -3.79 26.00 -17.50
C PHE A 127 -2.71 25.81 -18.57
N ALA A 128 -2.57 26.76 -19.50
CA ALA A 128 -1.45 26.75 -20.46
C ALA A 128 -0.09 26.84 -19.77
N LEU A 129 0.03 27.66 -18.71
CA LEU A 129 1.27 27.76 -17.92
C LEU A 129 1.59 26.47 -17.16
N ILE A 130 0.59 25.82 -16.59
CA ILE A 130 0.75 24.51 -15.91
C ILE A 130 1.25 23.47 -16.92
N ASP A 131 0.64 23.39 -18.10
CA ASP A 131 1.05 22.48 -19.18
C ASP A 131 2.49 22.76 -19.65
N GLU A 132 2.86 24.03 -19.74
CA GLU A 132 4.22 24.43 -20.13
C GLU A 132 5.26 23.97 -19.11
N VAL A 133 5.01 24.17 -17.80
CA VAL A 133 5.91 23.72 -16.72
C VAL A 133 6.00 22.21 -16.67
N ALA A 134 4.88 21.50 -16.86
CA ALA A 134 4.87 20.05 -16.91
C ALA A 134 5.76 19.48 -18.04
N ARG A 135 5.75 20.13 -19.21
CA ARG A 135 6.54 19.72 -20.39
C ARG A 135 7.98 20.18 -20.37
N SER A 136 8.22 21.44 -19.99
CA SER A 136 9.56 22.06 -20.03
C SER A 136 10.40 21.69 -18.81
N ALA A 137 9.76 21.26 -17.70
CA ALA A 137 10.38 21.08 -16.40
C ALA A 137 11.09 22.34 -15.87
N ALA A 138 10.72 23.51 -16.34
CA ALA A 138 11.26 24.79 -15.95
C ALA A 138 10.30 25.49 -14.97
N GLU A 139 10.85 26.01 -13.88
CA GLU A 139 10.11 26.82 -12.91
C GLU A 139 9.62 28.13 -13.56
N GLN A 140 8.41 28.54 -13.20
CA GLN A 140 7.86 29.85 -13.59
C GLN A 140 7.38 30.62 -12.38
N GLU A 141 7.69 31.93 -12.36
CA GLU A 141 7.22 32.84 -11.33
C GLU A 141 6.64 34.10 -12.02
N ARG A 142 5.44 34.51 -11.58
CA ARG A 142 4.75 35.71 -12.15
C ARG A 142 3.93 36.41 -11.07
N GLU A 143 3.90 37.73 -11.15
CA GLU A 143 2.89 38.53 -10.45
C GLU A 143 1.57 38.44 -11.22
N VAL A 144 0.50 38.07 -10.53
CA VAL A 144 -0.83 37.92 -11.11
C VAL A 144 -1.85 38.72 -10.29
N ARG A 145 -2.96 39.07 -10.92
CA ARG A 145 -4.04 39.81 -10.27
C ARG A 145 -5.31 38.97 -10.26
N THR A 146 -6.01 39.00 -9.14
CA THR A 146 -7.31 38.35 -8.99
C THR A 146 -8.45 39.30 -9.39
N GLU A 147 -9.66 38.78 -9.64
CA GLU A 147 -10.85 39.57 -9.99
C GLU A 147 -11.24 40.57 -8.91
N ASP A 148 -10.98 40.32 -7.63
CA ASP A 148 -11.18 41.21 -6.50
C ASP A 148 -10.10 42.31 -6.38
N GLY A 149 -9.11 42.26 -7.28
CA GLY A 149 -8.06 43.27 -7.40
C GLY A 149 -6.80 43.02 -6.57
N ALA A 150 -6.71 41.90 -5.85
CA ALA A 150 -5.52 41.56 -5.08
C ALA A 150 -4.36 41.12 -5.99
N TRP A 151 -3.14 41.52 -5.61
CA TRP A 151 -1.92 41.08 -6.28
C TRP A 151 -1.34 39.86 -5.53
N LEU A 152 -0.95 38.85 -6.30
CA LEU A 152 -0.38 37.60 -5.79
C LEU A 152 0.89 37.28 -6.57
N LEU A 153 1.86 36.71 -5.89
CA LEU A 153 3.01 36.07 -6.51
C LEU A 153 2.67 34.59 -6.76
N MET A 154 2.56 34.22 -8.01
CA MET A 154 2.28 32.85 -8.45
C MET A 154 3.58 32.16 -8.83
N ARG A 155 3.82 30.97 -8.27
CA ARG A 155 4.96 30.13 -8.63
C ARG A 155 4.46 28.77 -9.10
N LEU A 156 5.01 28.32 -10.21
CA LEU A 156 4.77 27.01 -10.80
C LEU A 156 6.07 26.21 -10.80
N LEU A 157 6.10 25.10 -10.11
CA LEU A 157 7.28 24.27 -9.90
C LEU A 157 7.03 22.86 -10.42
N PRO A 158 7.96 22.28 -11.19
CA PRO A 158 7.87 20.88 -11.56
C PRO A 158 8.11 20.01 -10.32
N TYR A 159 7.19 19.10 -10.05
CA TYR A 159 7.31 18.13 -8.97
C TYR A 159 7.98 16.84 -9.46
N ARG A 160 8.97 16.36 -8.71
CA ARG A 160 9.70 15.11 -9.02
C ARG A 160 9.75 14.21 -7.80
N VAL A 161 9.71 12.91 -8.01
CA VAL A 161 9.95 11.91 -6.99
C VAL A 161 11.38 11.37 -7.19
N GLY A 162 12.30 11.75 -6.29
CA GLY A 162 13.73 11.43 -6.44
C GLY A 162 14.36 12.10 -7.66
N ALA A 163 15.26 11.41 -8.34
CA ALA A 163 15.94 11.87 -9.57
C ALA A 163 15.17 11.54 -10.87
N GLY A 164 13.90 11.14 -10.76
CA GLY A 164 13.07 10.72 -11.87
C GLY A 164 12.52 11.86 -12.75
N PRO A 165 11.68 11.52 -13.75
CA PRO A 165 10.99 12.50 -14.58
C PRO A 165 10.03 13.36 -13.75
N VAL A 166 9.49 14.42 -14.39
CA VAL A 166 8.45 15.26 -13.77
C VAL A 166 7.22 14.39 -13.50
N SER A 167 6.84 14.31 -12.23
CA SER A 167 5.71 13.51 -11.73
C SER A 167 4.49 14.36 -11.40
N GLY A 168 4.53 15.67 -11.77
CA GLY A 168 3.44 16.60 -11.55
C GLY A 168 3.92 18.05 -11.47
N VAL A 169 3.01 18.94 -11.09
CA VAL A 169 3.27 20.38 -10.93
C VAL A 169 2.75 20.84 -9.57
N VAL A 170 3.50 21.75 -8.95
CA VAL A 170 3.06 22.47 -7.73
C VAL A 170 2.85 23.94 -8.08
N LEU A 171 1.67 24.42 -7.81
CA LEU A 171 1.28 25.82 -7.86
C LEU A 171 1.19 26.37 -6.44
#